data_3b5ac21d98094d789b7cd8c4f7a73d72
#
_entry.id   3b5ac21d98094d789b7cd8c4f7a73d72
#
_cell.length_a   1.000
_cell.length_b   1.000
_cell.length_c   1.000
_cell.angle_alpha   90.00
_cell.angle_beta   90.00
_cell.angle_gamma   90.00
#
_symmetry.space_group_name_H-M   'P 1'
#
loop_
_entity.id
_entity.type
_entity.pdbx_description
1 polymer ?
#
loop_
_entity_poly.entity_id
_entity_poly.type
_entity_poly.pdbx_seq_one_letter_code
_entity_poly.pdbx_strand_id
1 'polypeptide(L)'
;FFQAVFGPKNVAVKGAANLAGKTIGVTRGAIEDMELTKIAPASADVKRFEDNNATVSAFVSGQTTLLATGASVAGNMMARNPNLSAEYKFVLKDSPNFIGVAKGEDTLRLKVNEIIAAGKAAGDLDTMAKKWLGRPAGDLPN
;
A
#
# COMPACT_ATOMS: atom_id res chain seq x y z
N PHE A 1 -2.41 -1.76 -7.19
CA PHE A 1 -1.46 -1.38 -6.14
C PHE A 1 -2.12 -0.40 -5.18
N PHE A 2 -1.90 -0.53 -3.89
CA PHE A 2 -2.50 0.36 -2.91
C PHE A 2 -1.47 0.85 -1.89
N GLN A 3 -1.69 2.04 -1.39
CA GLN A 3 -1.01 2.63 -0.25
C GLN A 3 -1.93 2.53 0.95
N ALA A 4 -1.37 2.16 2.11
CA ALA A 4 -2.17 1.91 3.30
C ALA A 4 -1.42 2.20 4.59
N VAL A 5 -2.16 2.26 5.67
CA VAL A 5 -1.62 2.26 7.03
C VAL A 5 -1.53 0.82 7.53
N PHE A 6 -0.38 0.49 8.11
CA PHE A 6 -0.07 -0.78 8.75
C PHE A 6 0.31 -0.55 10.21
N GLY A 7 0.09 -1.53 11.04
CA GLY A 7 0.44 -1.43 12.46
C GLY A 7 0.29 -2.75 13.20
N PRO A 8 0.66 -2.79 14.48
CA PRO A 8 0.52 -3.98 15.30
C PRO A 8 -0.94 -4.42 15.44
N LYS A 9 -1.18 -5.72 15.53
CA LYS A 9 -2.54 -6.29 15.67
C LYS A 9 -3.30 -5.76 16.88
N ASN A 10 -2.61 -5.50 17.98
CA ASN A 10 -3.19 -4.99 19.22
C ASN A 10 -3.49 -3.49 19.21
N VAL A 11 -3.15 -2.76 18.15
CA VAL A 11 -3.46 -1.33 17.99
C VAL A 11 -4.68 -1.18 17.09
N ALA A 12 -5.82 -0.80 17.68
CA ALA A 12 -7.07 -0.63 16.92
C ALA A 12 -7.03 0.68 16.10
N VAL A 13 -6.96 0.52 14.77
CA VAL A 13 -7.04 1.62 13.81
C VAL A 13 -7.89 1.17 12.63
N LYS A 14 -9.02 1.82 12.40
CA LYS A 14 -9.96 1.52 11.31
C LYS A 14 -10.08 2.65 10.29
N GLY A 15 -9.47 3.79 10.56
CA GLY A 15 -9.53 4.96 9.70
C GLY A 15 -8.78 6.16 10.30
N ALA A 16 -8.82 7.29 9.59
CA ALA A 16 -8.04 8.48 9.91
C ALA A 16 -8.25 9.01 11.34
N ALA A 17 -9.49 9.01 11.85
CA ALA A 17 -9.78 9.51 13.20
C ALA A 17 -9.02 8.74 14.29
N ASN A 18 -8.72 7.46 14.08
CA ASN A 18 -7.98 6.65 15.04
C ASN A 18 -6.47 6.91 15.04
N LEU A 19 -5.96 7.78 14.16
CA LEU A 19 -4.56 8.21 14.14
C LEU A 19 -4.24 9.26 15.21
N ALA A 20 -5.27 9.85 15.84
CA ALA A 20 -5.12 10.85 16.90
C ALA A 20 -4.18 10.33 18.01
N GLY A 21 -3.16 11.12 18.35
CA GLY A 21 -2.18 10.81 19.39
C GLY A 21 -1.20 9.69 19.06
N LYS A 22 -1.20 9.17 17.81
CA LYS A 22 -0.28 8.11 17.38
C LYS A 22 0.85 8.65 16.52
N THR A 23 2.00 7.96 16.56
CA THR A 23 3.13 8.24 15.68
C THR A 23 3.03 7.36 14.41
N ILE A 24 3.10 8.00 13.25
CA ILE A 24 3.02 7.32 11.95
C ILE A 24 4.27 7.65 11.14
N GLY A 25 5.03 6.62 10.73
CA GLY A 25 6.15 6.77 9.82
C GLY A 25 5.70 6.81 8.37
N VAL A 26 6.24 7.75 7.58
CA VAL A 26 6.04 7.84 6.13
C VAL A 26 7.34 8.18 5.43
N THR A 27 7.47 7.80 4.16
CA THR A 27 8.56 8.29 3.30
C THR A 27 8.21 9.68 2.80
N ARG A 28 9.10 10.65 3.03
CA ARG A 28 8.92 12.06 2.68
C ARG A 28 8.59 12.23 1.20
N GLY A 29 7.48 12.93 0.90
CA GLY A 29 7.05 13.24 -0.45
C GLY A 29 6.50 12.05 -1.25
N ALA A 30 6.41 10.86 -0.66
CA ALA A 30 5.75 9.73 -1.28
C ALA A 30 4.22 9.93 -1.34
N ILE A 31 3.54 9.10 -2.12
CA ILE A 31 2.07 9.16 -2.25
C ILE A 31 1.40 9.04 -0.89
N GLU A 32 1.85 8.10 -0.06
CA GLU A 32 1.32 7.88 1.28
C GLU A 32 1.51 9.09 2.21
N ASP A 33 2.60 9.85 2.09
CA ASP A 33 2.78 11.11 2.83
C ASP A 33 1.76 12.16 2.39
N MET A 34 1.58 12.33 1.08
CA MET A 34 0.62 13.29 0.53
C MET A 34 -0.83 12.94 0.91
N GLU A 35 -1.21 11.67 0.81
CA GLU A 35 -2.58 11.24 1.13
C GLU A 35 -2.83 11.26 2.65
N LEU A 36 -1.88 10.81 3.46
CA LEU A 36 -1.99 10.85 4.92
C LEU A 36 -2.12 12.30 5.43
N THR A 37 -1.33 13.23 4.89
CA THR A 37 -1.36 14.65 5.29
C THR A 37 -2.74 15.28 5.10
N LYS A 38 -3.52 14.84 4.11
CA LYS A 38 -4.87 15.36 3.86
C LYS A 38 -5.89 14.94 4.92
N ILE A 39 -5.69 13.78 5.56
CA ILE A 39 -6.69 13.14 6.42
C ILE A 39 -6.24 12.99 7.88
N ALA A 40 -4.95 13.12 8.16
CA ALA A 40 -4.43 12.96 9.52
C ALA A 40 -4.97 14.06 10.44
N PRO A 41 -5.51 13.70 11.62
CA PRO A 41 -5.90 14.70 12.60
C PRO A 41 -4.68 15.47 13.11
N ALA A 42 -4.87 16.71 13.55
CA ALA A 42 -3.80 17.59 14.02
C ALA A 42 -2.97 17.01 15.18
N SER A 43 -3.57 16.11 15.96
CA SER A 43 -2.89 15.40 17.06
C SER A 43 -2.13 14.15 16.64
N ALA A 44 -2.15 13.76 15.35
CA ALA A 44 -1.31 12.69 14.84
C ALA A 44 0.12 13.19 14.62
N ASP A 45 1.11 12.42 15.09
CA ASP A 45 2.53 12.74 14.89
C ASP A 45 3.06 12.00 13.64
N VAL A 46 3.06 12.70 12.50
CA VAL A 46 3.54 12.16 11.22
C VAL A 46 5.04 12.39 11.09
N LYS A 47 5.83 11.31 11.25
CA LYS A 47 7.28 11.33 11.12
C LYS A 47 7.71 10.96 9.71
N ARG A 48 8.44 11.86 9.06
CA ARG A 48 8.89 11.75 7.66
C ARG A 48 10.34 11.32 7.58
N PHE A 49 10.59 10.22 6.91
CA PHE A 49 11.93 9.65 6.70
C PHE A 49 12.36 9.83 5.24
N GLU A 50 13.65 9.72 4.97
CA GLU A 50 14.22 10.01 3.64
C GLU A 50 13.85 8.96 2.60
N ASP A 51 13.72 7.70 2.99
CA ASP A 51 13.41 6.59 2.09
C ASP A 51 12.58 5.49 2.77
N ASN A 52 12.15 4.51 1.99
CA ASN A 52 11.36 3.37 2.47
C ASN A 52 12.11 2.51 3.51
N ASN A 53 13.44 2.38 3.39
CA ASN A 53 14.22 1.57 4.32
C ASN A 53 14.27 2.23 5.71
N ALA A 54 14.51 3.55 5.75
CA ALA A 54 14.49 4.31 7.00
C ALA A 54 13.09 4.31 7.63
N THR A 55 12.04 4.46 6.82
CA THR A 55 10.65 4.42 7.27
C THR A 55 10.28 3.07 7.88
N VAL A 56 10.63 1.98 7.21
CA VAL A 56 10.40 0.61 7.69
C VAL A 56 11.21 0.34 8.96
N SER A 57 12.49 0.75 8.99
CA SER A 57 13.35 0.56 10.16
C SER A 57 12.82 1.28 11.40
N ALA A 58 12.28 2.49 11.25
CA ALA A 58 11.66 3.25 12.33
C ALA A 58 10.42 2.53 12.89
N PHE A 59 9.62 1.90 12.04
CA PHE A 59 8.48 1.10 12.49
C PHE A 59 8.91 -0.20 13.17
N VAL A 60 9.83 -0.94 12.55
CA VAL A 60 10.34 -2.21 13.11
C VAL A 60 11.02 -2.03 14.48
N SER A 61 11.74 -0.91 14.66
CA SER A 61 12.39 -0.59 15.94
C SER A 61 11.44 0.01 16.99
N GLY A 62 10.17 0.25 16.65
CA GLY A 62 9.19 0.86 17.56
C GLY A 62 9.31 2.38 17.70
N GLN A 63 10.12 3.05 16.87
CA GLN A 63 10.21 4.51 16.85
C GLN A 63 8.89 5.15 16.39
N THR A 64 8.14 4.45 15.54
CA THR A 64 6.76 4.82 15.16
C THR A 64 5.82 3.66 15.46
N THR A 65 4.60 3.98 15.90
CA THR A 65 3.57 2.97 16.23
C THR A 65 2.92 2.42 14.96
N LEU A 66 2.81 3.24 13.93
CA LEU A 66 2.19 2.91 12.66
C LEU A 66 3.15 3.21 11.51
N LEU A 67 2.89 2.57 10.38
CA LEU A 67 3.62 2.73 9.13
C LEU A 67 2.61 3.01 8.02
N ALA A 68 2.81 4.10 7.26
CA ALA A 68 2.09 4.33 6.02
C ALA A 68 3.03 4.10 4.84
N THR A 69 2.72 3.12 4.00
CA THR A 69 3.57 2.72 2.88
C THR A 69 2.78 1.95 1.81
N GLY A 70 3.43 1.67 0.68
CA GLY A 70 2.87 0.82 -0.36
C GLY A 70 2.81 -0.66 0.05
N ALA A 71 1.82 -1.37 -0.47
CA ALA A 71 1.55 -2.76 -0.13
C ALA A 71 2.74 -3.70 -0.34
N SER A 72 3.54 -3.49 -1.40
CA SER A 72 4.73 -4.32 -1.68
C SER A 72 5.84 -4.12 -0.64
N VAL A 73 6.06 -2.88 -0.20
CA VAL A 73 7.04 -2.56 0.86
C VAL A 73 6.60 -3.20 2.17
N ALA A 74 5.32 -3.06 2.54
CA ALA A 74 4.77 -3.68 3.75
C ALA A 74 4.82 -5.21 3.69
N GLY A 75 4.50 -5.83 2.55
CA GLY A 75 4.58 -7.28 2.36
C GLY A 75 5.99 -7.80 2.58
N ASN A 76 7.00 -7.16 2.00
CA ASN A 76 8.40 -7.50 2.20
C ASN A 76 8.85 -7.32 3.65
N MET A 77 8.42 -6.24 4.31
CA MET A 77 8.70 -5.99 5.72
C MET A 77 8.13 -7.11 6.60
N MET A 78 6.85 -7.45 6.42
CA MET A 78 6.19 -8.50 7.20
C MET A 78 6.83 -9.88 6.99
N ALA A 79 7.20 -10.21 5.74
CA ALA A 79 7.88 -11.47 5.42
C ALA A 79 9.25 -11.59 6.09
N ARG A 80 9.99 -10.48 6.21
CA ARG A 80 11.32 -10.44 6.87
C ARG A 80 11.24 -10.35 8.40
N ASN A 81 10.09 -9.94 8.94
CA ASN A 81 9.92 -9.72 10.37
C ASN A 81 8.64 -10.43 10.88
N PRO A 82 8.57 -11.77 10.82
CA PRO A 82 7.34 -12.52 11.16
C PRO A 82 6.88 -12.30 12.61
N ASN A 83 7.81 -11.97 13.51
CA ASN A 83 7.51 -11.73 14.93
C ASN A 83 6.90 -10.35 15.19
N LEU A 84 6.88 -9.45 14.21
CA LEU A 84 6.39 -8.08 14.38
C LEU A 84 4.87 -8.00 14.58
N SER A 85 4.12 -9.06 14.23
CA SER A 85 2.65 -9.12 14.31
C SER A 85 1.94 -7.93 13.69
N ALA A 86 2.51 -7.39 12.60
CA ALA A 86 1.94 -6.28 11.87
C ALA A 86 0.80 -6.75 10.96
N GLU A 87 -0.18 -5.89 10.79
CA GLU A 87 -1.31 -6.10 9.87
C GLU A 87 -1.68 -4.82 9.13
N TYR A 88 -2.41 -4.98 8.06
CA TYR A 88 -3.08 -3.92 7.34
C TYR A 88 -4.18 -3.29 8.21
N LYS A 89 -4.30 -1.97 8.20
CA LYS A 89 -5.31 -1.22 8.96
C LYS A 89 -6.39 -0.62 8.06
N PHE A 90 -6.02 0.31 7.16
CA PHE A 90 -6.94 0.87 6.16
C PHE A 90 -6.19 1.42 4.95
N VAL A 91 -6.89 1.53 3.80
CA VAL A 91 -6.33 2.08 2.55
C VAL A 91 -6.28 3.60 2.63
N LEU A 92 -5.14 4.17 2.25
CA LEU A 92 -4.98 5.61 2.01
C LEU A 92 -5.36 5.96 0.57
N LYS A 93 -4.87 5.15 -0.38
CA LYS A 93 -5.13 5.32 -1.80
C LYS A 93 -5.04 4.00 -2.54
N ASP A 94 -6.00 3.75 -3.40
CA ASP A 94 -5.92 2.71 -4.40
C ASP A 94 -5.37 3.31 -5.71
N SER A 95 -4.35 2.69 -6.26
CA SER A 95 -3.64 3.17 -7.44
C SER A 95 -3.63 2.06 -8.48
N PRO A 96 -4.60 2.02 -9.39
CA PRO A 96 -4.58 1.06 -10.47
C PRO A 96 -3.37 1.31 -11.37
N ASN A 97 -2.73 0.23 -11.82
CA ASN A 97 -1.62 0.30 -12.75
C ASN A 97 -2.13 0.00 -14.15
N PHE A 98 -1.62 0.73 -15.13
CA PHE A 98 -2.00 0.60 -16.53
C PHE A 98 -0.77 0.31 -17.38
N ILE A 99 -0.98 -0.42 -18.50
CA ILE A 99 0.04 -0.60 -19.52
C ILE A 99 -0.13 0.53 -20.52
N GLY A 100 0.89 1.40 -20.65
CA GLY A 100 0.93 2.46 -21.65
C GLY A 100 1.41 1.92 -23.00
N VAL A 101 0.74 2.31 -24.07
CA VAL A 101 1.16 2.07 -25.46
C VAL A 101 1.32 3.40 -26.18
N ALA A 102 2.06 3.43 -27.29
CA ALA A 102 2.20 4.64 -28.08
C ALA A 102 0.84 5.09 -28.66
N LYS A 103 0.68 6.40 -28.83
CA LYS A 103 -0.54 6.95 -29.42
C LYS A 103 -0.73 6.41 -30.86
N GLY A 104 -1.91 5.87 -31.13
CA GLY A 104 -2.24 5.25 -32.42
C GLY A 104 -2.03 3.74 -32.48
N GLU A 105 -1.40 3.13 -31.48
CA GLU A 105 -1.21 1.66 -31.37
C GLU A 105 -2.48 0.96 -30.84
N ASP A 106 -3.64 1.22 -31.47
CA ASP A 106 -4.92 0.71 -31.00
C ASP A 106 -5.03 -0.82 -31.08
N THR A 107 -4.44 -1.43 -32.12
CA THR A 107 -4.42 -2.90 -32.26
C THR A 107 -3.67 -3.53 -31.10
N LEU A 108 -2.51 -2.99 -30.73
CA LEU A 108 -1.73 -3.47 -29.59
C LEU A 108 -2.50 -3.27 -28.28
N ARG A 109 -3.09 -2.10 -28.08
CA ARG A 109 -3.90 -1.78 -26.89
C ARG A 109 -5.05 -2.76 -26.71
N LEU A 110 -5.80 -3.03 -27.79
CA LEU A 110 -6.93 -3.98 -27.75
C LEU A 110 -6.46 -5.40 -27.44
N LYS A 111 -5.33 -5.83 -28.01
CA LYS A 111 -4.77 -7.17 -27.71
C LYS A 111 -4.28 -7.31 -26.28
N VAL A 112 -3.64 -6.28 -25.74
CA VAL A 112 -3.22 -6.25 -24.31
C VAL A 112 -4.46 -6.31 -23.40
N ASN A 113 -5.51 -5.53 -23.69
CA ASN A 113 -6.74 -5.56 -22.90
C ASN A 113 -7.43 -6.94 -22.94
N GLU A 114 -7.46 -7.60 -24.10
CA GLU A 114 -7.98 -8.97 -24.25
C GLU A 114 -7.22 -9.96 -23.35
N ILE A 115 -5.88 -9.90 -23.33
CA ILE A 115 -5.04 -10.76 -22.50
C ILE A 115 -5.29 -10.48 -21.01
N ILE A 116 -5.38 -9.21 -20.61
CA ILE A 116 -5.67 -8.85 -19.22
C ILE A 116 -7.05 -9.35 -18.79
N ALA A 117 -8.07 -9.18 -19.65
CA ALA A 117 -9.43 -9.67 -19.39
C ALA A 117 -9.47 -11.20 -19.24
N ALA A 118 -8.75 -11.93 -20.07
CA ALA A 118 -8.61 -13.38 -19.96
C ALA A 118 -7.94 -13.80 -18.65
N GLY A 119 -6.86 -13.12 -18.24
CA GLY A 119 -6.17 -13.37 -16.98
C GLY A 119 -7.04 -13.05 -15.75
N LYS A 120 -7.87 -12.00 -15.82
CA LYS A 120 -8.88 -11.69 -14.79
C LYS A 120 -9.88 -12.85 -14.67
N ALA A 121 -10.47 -13.28 -15.78
CA ALA A 121 -11.48 -14.36 -15.81
C ALA A 121 -10.91 -15.71 -15.33
N ALA A 122 -9.64 -16.01 -15.62
CA ALA A 122 -8.96 -17.21 -15.17
C ALA A 122 -8.53 -17.19 -13.70
N GLY A 123 -8.57 -16.03 -13.02
CA GLY A 123 -8.10 -15.85 -11.65
C GLY A 123 -6.58 -15.69 -11.51
N ASP A 124 -5.86 -15.56 -12.63
CA ASP A 124 -4.39 -15.44 -12.64
C ASP A 124 -3.94 -14.16 -11.93
N LEU A 125 -4.67 -13.05 -12.12
CA LEU A 125 -4.34 -11.77 -11.49
C LEU A 125 -4.52 -11.83 -9.97
N ASP A 126 -5.56 -12.49 -9.48
CA ASP A 126 -5.76 -12.73 -8.05
C ASP A 126 -4.66 -13.63 -7.46
N THR A 127 -4.28 -14.66 -8.19
CA THR A 127 -3.18 -15.56 -7.77
C THR A 127 -1.87 -14.81 -7.64
N MET A 128 -1.53 -13.98 -8.63
CA MET A 128 -0.35 -13.13 -8.59
C MET A 128 -0.41 -12.11 -7.47
N ALA A 129 -1.56 -11.43 -7.28
CA ALA A 129 -1.74 -10.45 -6.23
C ALA A 129 -1.60 -11.06 -4.84
N LYS A 130 -2.19 -12.24 -4.59
CA LYS A 130 -2.01 -12.97 -3.33
C LYS A 130 -0.55 -13.32 -3.07
N LYS A 131 0.16 -13.78 -4.10
CA LYS A 131 1.58 -14.15 -4.01
C LYS A 131 2.48 -12.95 -3.68
N TRP A 132 2.27 -11.81 -4.33
CA TRP A 132 3.21 -10.69 -4.28
C TRP A 132 2.75 -9.55 -3.37
N LEU A 133 1.44 -9.39 -3.15
CA LEU A 133 0.85 -8.30 -2.36
C LEU A 133 0.14 -8.80 -1.09
N GLY A 134 0.04 -10.11 -0.88
CA GLY A 134 -0.58 -10.72 0.29
C GLY A 134 -2.12 -10.67 0.33
N ARG A 135 -2.77 -10.21 -0.75
CA ARG A 135 -4.24 -10.11 -0.86
C ARG A 135 -4.69 -10.27 -2.32
N PRO A 136 -5.98 -10.60 -2.58
CA PRO A 136 -6.54 -10.60 -3.93
C PRO A 136 -6.41 -9.25 -4.63
N ALA A 137 -6.41 -9.26 -5.97
CA ALA A 137 -6.34 -8.04 -6.78
C ALA A 137 -7.57 -7.13 -6.55
N GLY A 138 -8.72 -7.71 -6.21
CA GLY A 138 -9.98 -6.98 -6.04
C GLY A 138 -10.58 -6.53 -7.38
N ASP A 139 -11.43 -5.51 -7.32
CA ASP A 139 -12.02 -4.92 -8.53
C ASP A 139 -10.97 -4.13 -9.30
N LEU A 140 -10.56 -4.67 -10.43
CA LEU A 140 -9.62 -4.01 -11.35
C LEU A 140 -10.40 -3.22 -12.42
N PRO A 141 -9.91 -2.03 -12.82
CA PRO A 141 -10.51 -1.28 -13.91
C PRO A 141 -10.52 -2.10 -15.21
N ASN A 142 -11.54 -1.82 -16.04
CA ASN A 142 -11.68 -2.44 -17.37
C ASN A 142 -10.85 -1.69 -18.41
#